data_8bffd028c895ed2f9448cad780f815d5
#
_entry.id   8bffd028c895ed2f9448cad780f815d5
#
_cell.length_a   1.000
_cell.length_b   1.000
_cell.length_c   1.000
_cell.angle_alpha   90.00
_cell.angle_beta   90.00
_cell.angle_gamma   90.00
#
_symmetry.space_group_name_H-M   'P 1'
#
loop_
_entity.id
_entity.type
_entity.pdbx_description
1 polymer ?
#
loop_
_entity_poly.entity_id
_entity_poly.type
_entity_poly.pdbx_seq_one_letter_code
_entity_poly.pdbx_strand_id
1 'polypeptide(L)'
;MKNVLKYSVCGLLSVCLLGSCNDSKFLEEDPETFYTIDNVFSTSEQVDQVLVGCYSHVRVMMCMTEESNTAFVFRGGNGTDMFDVATIRRSNRFNDYSILNSTTEVFYINYSHWYQLISKANLALYAAELPQISWTSEAEKLYVMAQARFFRAFAYRNLGELYGGVPLVTEITTTPRYDFKRSSRLETYQYAIDELEAILNDLPETTGTMGRLVRGAAQHNLCQLYIDKGIALEEGGKGGEAPAAYQKAIAYGNDVIDGSVYSLMTERFGSRADEDPVYYYATEESMQTPEHLYSAAGYPVEGNLYWDLFQEGNQNYQEGNKEAIWVAQIDYDAYKAEDGESKLQYSRSFGPVYRDPMSAHLNSAMEDVGGRGIVQVTPTKYTRDLVYEGKWGIDLRNSEAVLRRTLLGNVPSSPYYGKPVPWSVIYKDGEGKDAVDGSWTQCFPISCKISTDKYRGLDAGENRSNLFRDEYLIRLPETILLRAEAKMRSGDNTGAADDINLLRKRAQCEYLVQASEVNVDLILDERARELVYEECRWNTLLRMGGTVAVDRIKKYAYWDDPRTTLTKKFNLWPIPQVVIDTNKAVSYT
;
A
#
# COMPACT_ATOMS: atom_id res chain seq x y z
N MET A 1 75.70 29.40 42.47
CA MET A 1 75.09 29.81 41.19
C MET A 1 74.68 28.66 40.23
N LYS A 2 75.36 27.52 40.16
CA LYS A 2 74.98 26.41 39.24
C LYS A 2 73.69 25.65 39.61
N ASN A 3 73.26 25.65 40.86
CA ASN A 3 72.07 24.94 41.28
C ASN A 3 70.76 25.75 41.13
N VAL A 4 70.83 27.08 41.18
CA VAL A 4 69.67 27.97 40.99
C VAL A 4 69.24 27.96 39.53
N LEU A 5 70.18 27.88 38.57
CA LEU A 5 69.89 27.86 37.16
C LEU A 5 69.19 26.56 36.73
N LYS A 6 69.47 25.40 37.36
CA LYS A 6 68.81 24.13 37.07
C LYS A 6 67.33 24.09 37.47
N TYR A 7 66.98 24.68 38.61
CA TYR A 7 65.60 24.72 39.07
C TYR A 7 64.75 25.79 38.31
N SER A 8 65.39 26.89 37.85
CA SER A 8 64.69 27.87 37.01
C SER A 8 64.38 27.33 35.59
N VAL A 9 65.25 26.51 35.02
CA VAL A 9 65.00 25.90 33.69
C VAL A 9 63.96 24.79 33.79
N CYS A 10 63.95 23.98 34.86
CA CYS A 10 62.88 22.99 35.08
C CYS A 10 61.54 23.66 35.38
N GLY A 11 61.51 24.79 36.13
CA GLY A 11 60.28 25.55 36.38
C GLY A 11 59.67 26.17 35.13
N LEU A 12 60.51 26.72 34.22
CA LEU A 12 60.02 27.25 32.92
C LEU A 12 59.53 26.14 31.97
N LEU A 13 60.18 24.98 31.91
CA LEU A 13 59.71 23.85 31.13
C LEU A 13 58.39 23.27 31.66
N SER A 14 58.15 23.26 32.97
CA SER A 14 56.88 22.80 33.55
C SER A 14 55.73 23.75 33.31
N VAL A 15 55.96 25.06 33.20
CA VAL A 15 54.92 26.06 32.89
C VAL A 15 54.57 26.07 31.40
N CYS A 16 55.49 25.73 30.48
CA CYS A 16 55.20 25.58 29.06
C CYS A 16 54.42 24.32 28.74
N LEU A 17 54.41 23.30 29.61
CA LEU A 17 53.63 22.06 29.39
C LEU A 17 52.18 22.14 29.93
N LEU A 18 51.82 23.20 30.65
CA LEU A 18 50.45 23.41 31.15
C LEU A 18 49.65 24.44 30.33
N GLY A 19 50.20 24.98 29.25
CA GLY A 19 49.56 26.00 28.40
C GLY A 19 49.15 25.51 27.04
N SER A 20 49.08 24.20 26.80
CA SER A 20 48.71 23.70 25.49
C SER A 20 47.67 22.59 25.66
N CYS A 21 46.67 22.78 25.00
CA CYS A 21 45.68 21.94 24.39
C CYS A 21 44.29 22.34 24.82
N ASN A 22 43.68 23.09 23.96
CA ASN A 22 42.25 23.05 23.81
C ASN A 22 41.95 21.68 23.17
N ASP A 23 41.89 20.62 24.01
CA ASP A 23 41.72 19.23 23.58
C ASP A 23 40.49 19.04 22.72
N SER A 24 39.49 19.92 22.79
CA SER A 24 38.31 19.88 21.99
C SER A 24 38.56 20.11 20.48
N LYS A 25 39.52 20.95 20.11
CA LYS A 25 39.90 21.17 18.70
C LYS A 25 40.92 20.16 18.16
N PHE A 26 41.72 19.55 19.03
CA PHE A 26 42.72 18.55 18.62
C PHE A 26 42.11 17.17 18.45
N LEU A 27 40.96 16.93 19.06
CA LEU A 27 40.17 15.69 18.92
C LEU A 27 38.97 15.85 17.95
N GLU A 28 38.81 17.04 17.38
CA GLU A 28 37.88 17.23 16.26
C GLU A 28 38.53 16.61 15.03
N GLU A 29 38.20 15.34 14.78
CA GLU A 29 38.44 14.70 13.48
C GLU A 29 37.63 15.50 12.44
N ASP A 30 38.32 16.27 11.62
CA ASP A 30 37.77 16.83 10.38
C ASP A 30 38.05 15.79 9.28
N PRO A 31 37.15 14.85 9.00
CA PRO A 31 37.43 13.75 8.11
C PRO A 31 37.28 14.23 6.66
N GLU A 32 38.39 14.63 6.06
CA GLU A 32 38.44 14.93 4.61
C GLU A 32 38.03 13.70 3.74
N THR A 33 37.92 12.52 4.35
CA THR A 33 37.68 11.25 3.65
C THR A 33 36.38 10.54 4.05
N PHE A 34 35.64 11.03 5.03
CA PHE A 34 34.36 10.46 5.45
C PHE A 34 33.21 11.44 5.23
N TYR A 35 32.13 10.95 4.63
CA TYR A 35 30.89 11.71 4.57
C TYR A 35 30.24 11.75 5.96
N THR A 36 30.03 12.94 6.46
CA THR A 36 29.18 13.23 7.64
C THR A 36 27.87 13.84 7.15
N ILE A 37 26.86 13.89 8.03
CA ILE A 37 25.58 14.52 7.70
C ILE A 37 25.76 15.98 7.27
N ASP A 38 26.77 16.69 7.79
CA ASP A 38 27.01 18.11 7.54
C ASP A 38 27.78 18.37 6.24
N ASN A 39 28.56 17.42 5.73
CA ASN A 39 29.41 17.60 4.55
C ASN A 39 28.97 16.78 3.33
N VAL A 40 28.04 15.82 3.46
CA VAL A 40 27.58 14.97 2.37
C VAL A 40 26.72 15.73 1.37
N PHE A 41 26.02 16.77 1.81
CA PHE A 41 25.12 17.56 0.99
C PHE A 41 25.76 18.87 0.55
N SER A 42 25.83 19.10 -0.75
CA SER A 42 26.38 20.32 -1.37
C SER A 42 25.49 20.91 -2.46
N THR A 43 24.50 20.15 -2.96
CA THR A 43 23.59 20.60 -4.03
C THR A 43 22.14 20.22 -3.74
N SER A 44 21.19 20.95 -4.36
CA SER A 44 19.75 20.65 -4.27
C SER A 44 19.39 19.28 -4.87
N GLU A 45 20.11 18.84 -5.89
CA GLU A 45 19.92 17.51 -6.49
C GLU A 45 20.23 16.38 -5.50
N GLN A 46 21.24 16.56 -4.64
CA GLN A 46 21.55 15.57 -3.60
C GLN A 46 20.43 15.50 -2.54
N VAL A 47 19.80 16.62 -2.22
CA VAL A 47 18.62 16.65 -1.33
C VAL A 47 17.45 15.95 -2.01
N ASP A 48 17.21 16.21 -3.30
CA ASP A 48 16.16 15.51 -4.07
C ASP A 48 16.41 14.01 -4.15
N GLN A 49 17.67 13.54 -4.23
CA GLN A 49 18.00 12.11 -4.17
C GLN A 49 17.56 11.45 -2.85
N VAL A 50 17.70 12.14 -1.71
CA VAL A 50 17.16 11.65 -0.43
C VAL A 50 15.64 11.56 -0.48
N LEU A 51 14.98 12.56 -1.08
CA LEU A 51 13.55 12.56 -1.28
C LEU A 51 13.10 11.42 -2.20
N VAL A 52 13.82 11.17 -3.31
CA VAL A 52 13.59 10.00 -4.18
C VAL A 52 13.71 8.69 -3.39
N GLY A 53 14.63 8.63 -2.41
CA GLY A 53 14.73 7.52 -1.47
C GLY A 53 13.47 7.31 -0.60
N CYS A 54 12.66 8.35 -0.36
CA CYS A 54 11.34 8.21 0.29
C CYS A 54 10.32 7.58 -0.67
N TYR A 55 10.28 8.00 -1.93
CA TYR A 55 9.43 7.39 -2.97
C TYR A 55 9.74 5.92 -3.17
N SER A 56 11.02 5.57 -3.32
CA SER A 56 11.45 4.18 -3.44
C SER A 56 11.05 3.35 -2.23
N HIS A 57 11.21 3.90 -1.02
CA HIS A 57 10.82 3.21 0.21
C HIS A 57 9.31 2.91 0.25
N VAL A 58 8.46 3.86 -0.13
CA VAL A 58 7.01 3.65 -0.23
C VAL A 58 6.69 2.61 -1.32
N ARG A 59 7.34 2.67 -2.49
CA ARG A 59 7.17 1.68 -3.55
C ARG A 59 7.44 0.26 -3.03
N VAL A 60 8.56 0.03 -2.37
CA VAL A 60 8.92 -1.30 -1.80
C VAL A 60 7.87 -1.77 -0.79
N MET A 61 7.42 -0.89 0.11
CA MET A 61 6.45 -1.25 1.13
C MET A 61 5.04 -1.50 0.58
N MET A 62 4.60 -0.66 -0.37
CA MET A 62 3.20 -0.59 -0.78
C MET A 62 2.90 -1.39 -2.05
N CYS A 63 3.89 -1.73 -2.88
CA CYS A 63 3.66 -2.30 -4.20
C CYS A 63 4.05 -3.78 -4.34
N MET A 64 4.35 -4.48 -3.24
CA MET A 64 4.74 -5.91 -3.26
C MET A 64 5.83 -6.19 -4.30
N THR A 65 6.91 -5.42 -4.26
CA THR A 65 8.05 -5.59 -5.17
C THR A 65 8.86 -6.84 -4.85
N GLU A 66 8.69 -7.38 -3.65
CA GLU A 66 9.31 -8.61 -3.18
C GLU A 66 8.29 -9.59 -2.56
N GLU A 67 8.66 -10.86 -2.55
CA GLU A 67 7.89 -11.94 -1.95
C GLU A 67 8.28 -12.09 -0.47
N SER A 68 7.55 -11.42 0.44
CA SER A 68 7.81 -11.49 1.88
C SER A 68 6.52 -11.66 2.70
N ASN A 69 6.63 -12.24 3.90
CA ASN A 69 5.50 -12.38 4.82
C ASN A 69 4.92 -11.00 5.19
N THR A 70 5.77 -9.98 5.32
CA THR A 70 5.34 -8.62 5.65
C THR A 70 4.49 -8.02 4.54
N ALA A 71 4.90 -8.16 3.28
CA ALA A 71 4.13 -7.72 2.12
C ALA A 71 2.78 -8.45 2.03
N PHE A 72 2.73 -9.77 2.31
CA PHE A 72 1.48 -10.53 2.29
C PHE A 72 0.50 -10.11 3.38
N VAL A 73 0.99 -9.77 4.57
CA VAL A 73 0.13 -9.31 5.66
C VAL A 73 -0.31 -7.86 5.43
N PHE A 74 0.63 -6.96 5.16
CA PHE A 74 0.33 -5.54 5.06
C PHE A 74 -0.43 -5.21 3.77
N ARG A 75 0.21 -5.28 2.62
CA ARG A 75 -0.40 -4.94 1.34
C ARG A 75 -1.35 -6.02 0.84
N GLY A 76 -1.00 -7.29 1.06
CA GLY A 76 -1.82 -8.43 0.68
C GLY A 76 -3.07 -8.63 1.52
N GLY A 77 -3.17 -7.98 2.67
CA GLY A 77 -4.33 -8.09 3.56
C GLY A 77 -4.58 -9.50 4.09
N ASN A 78 -3.55 -10.36 4.17
CA ASN A 78 -3.67 -11.71 4.72
C ASN A 78 -4.21 -11.67 6.15
N GLY A 79 -5.24 -12.47 6.43
CA GLY A 79 -5.92 -12.51 7.73
C GLY A 79 -7.04 -11.47 7.89
N THR A 80 -7.39 -10.72 6.83
CA THR A 80 -8.53 -9.79 6.85
C THR A 80 -9.85 -10.46 6.43
N ASP A 81 -10.91 -9.67 6.28
CA ASP A 81 -12.18 -10.12 5.72
C ASP A 81 -12.08 -10.44 4.22
N MET A 82 -11.12 -9.85 3.51
CA MET A 82 -10.97 -9.99 2.07
C MET A 82 -10.01 -11.11 1.65
N PHE A 83 -8.97 -11.36 2.42
CA PHE A 83 -7.91 -12.28 2.06
C PHE A 83 -7.49 -13.16 3.22
N ASP A 84 -7.16 -14.41 2.92
CA ASP A 84 -6.71 -15.40 3.87
C ASP A 84 -5.55 -16.22 3.30
N VAL A 85 -4.98 -17.10 4.10
CA VAL A 85 -3.91 -17.98 3.67
C VAL A 85 -4.46 -19.21 2.97
N ALA A 86 -3.87 -19.58 1.82
CA ALA A 86 -4.23 -20.81 1.14
C ALA A 86 -3.78 -22.06 1.91
N THR A 87 -4.44 -23.20 1.68
CA THR A 87 -4.13 -24.48 2.33
C THR A 87 -2.66 -24.85 2.24
N ILE A 88 -2.07 -24.74 1.05
CA ILE A 88 -0.65 -25.08 0.82
C ILE A 88 0.34 -24.11 1.49
N ARG A 89 -0.15 -22.98 2.01
CA ARG A 89 0.64 -21.93 2.70
C ARG A 89 0.27 -21.80 4.17
N ARG A 90 -0.48 -22.74 4.71
CA ARG A 90 -1.03 -22.67 6.07
C ARG A 90 0.03 -22.58 7.18
N SER A 91 1.29 -22.86 6.90
CA SER A 91 2.41 -22.60 7.82
C SER A 91 2.67 -21.10 8.05
N ASN A 92 2.27 -20.23 7.13
CA ASN A 92 2.40 -18.78 7.19
C ASN A 92 1.17 -18.12 7.82
N ARG A 93 0.62 -18.71 8.88
CA ARG A 93 -0.64 -18.30 9.50
C ARG A 93 -0.57 -16.92 10.13
N PHE A 94 -1.13 -15.92 9.46
CA PHE A 94 -1.48 -14.65 10.11
C PHE A 94 -2.97 -14.62 10.51
N ASN A 95 -3.60 -15.76 10.64
CA ASN A 95 -5.02 -15.91 10.99
C ASN A 95 -5.27 -16.68 12.30
N ASP A 96 -4.23 -17.16 12.96
CA ASP A 96 -4.32 -17.73 14.31
C ASP A 96 -3.88 -16.70 15.35
N TYR A 97 -4.85 -15.97 15.89
CA TYR A 97 -4.61 -14.87 16.83
C TYR A 97 -4.19 -15.33 18.23
N SER A 98 -4.17 -16.63 18.51
CA SER A 98 -3.64 -17.16 19.79
C SER A 98 -2.13 -17.06 19.87
N ILE A 99 -1.46 -17.10 18.72
CA ILE A 99 0.01 -17.06 18.62
C ILE A 99 0.55 -15.66 18.27
N LEU A 100 -0.29 -14.76 17.78
CA LEU A 100 0.13 -13.41 17.42
C LEU A 100 0.26 -12.53 18.67
N ASN A 101 1.44 -11.93 18.83
CA ASN A 101 1.76 -11.06 19.97
C ASN A 101 2.87 -10.06 19.61
N SER A 102 3.33 -9.27 20.58
CA SER A 102 4.36 -8.25 20.40
C SER A 102 5.71 -8.77 19.89
N THR A 103 5.99 -10.08 19.97
CA THR A 103 7.22 -10.69 19.43
C THR A 103 7.06 -11.19 17.99
N THR A 104 5.86 -11.12 17.41
CA THR A 104 5.62 -11.54 16.03
C THR A 104 6.34 -10.60 15.08
N GLU A 105 7.24 -11.15 14.28
CA GLU A 105 8.21 -10.42 13.44
C GLU A 105 7.56 -9.42 12.49
N VAL A 106 6.42 -9.76 11.86
CA VAL A 106 5.73 -8.90 10.90
C VAL A 106 5.34 -7.54 11.50
N PHE A 107 4.97 -7.49 12.79
CA PHE A 107 4.65 -6.23 13.46
C PHE A 107 5.87 -5.34 13.60
N TYR A 108 7.03 -5.93 13.92
CA TYR A 108 8.28 -5.18 14.04
C TYR A 108 8.77 -4.67 12.68
N ILE A 109 8.78 -5.52 11.67
CA ILE A 109 9.23 -5.12 10.33
C ILE A 109 8.35 -3.98 9.81
N ASN A 110 7.02 -4.10 9.88
CA ASN A 110 6.12 -3.04 9.45
C ASN A 110 6.33 -1.73 10.23
N TYR A 111 6.43 -1.81 11.57
CA TYR A 111 6.69 -0.67 12.43
C TYR A 111 8.02 0.03 12.06
N SER A 112 9.08 -0.75 11.88
CA SER A 112 10.42 -0.23 11.56
C SER A 112 10.48 0.42 10.18
N HIS A 113 9.77 -0.10 9.18
CA HIS A 113 9.68 0.50 7.87
C HIS A 113 9.09 1.92 7.91
N TRP A 114 8.01 2.13 8.68
CA TRP A 114 7.44 3.48 8.83
C TRP A 114 8.41 4.44 9.50
N TYR A 115 9.16 4.00 10.52
CA TYR A 115 10.18 4.85 11.14
C TYR A 115 11.41 5.08 10.25
N GLN A 116 11.75 4.15 9.37
CA GLN A 116 12.77 4.38 8.33
C GLN A 116 12.31 5.46 7.34
N LEU A 117 11.04 5.47 6.94
CA LEU A 117 10.48 6.53 6.11
C LEU A 117 10.51 7.89 6.82
N ILE A 118 10.14 7.95 8.11
CA ILE A 118 10.25 9.15 8.94
C ILE A 118 11.69 9.64 9.00
N SER A 119 12.65 8.74 9.20
CA SER A 119 14.08 9.08 9.24
C SER A 119 14.58 9.68 7.93
N LYS A 120 14.20 9.09 6.80
CA LYS A 120 14.53 9.62 5.46
C LYS A 120 13.91 11.00 5.24
N ALA A 121 12.63 11.17 5.61
CA ALA A 121 11.95 12.47 5.52
C ALA A 121 12.61 13.53 6.40
N ASN A 122 12.97 13.20 7.64
CA ASN A 122 13.70 14.11 8.53
C ASN A 122 15.07 14.48 7.96
N LEU A 123 15.78 13.53 7.33
CA LEU A 123 17.06 13.79 6.67
C LEU A 123 16.90 14.76 5.48
N ALA A 124 15.88 14.56 4.65
CA ALA A 124 15.60 15.47 3.53
C ALA A 124 15.27 16.88 4.01
N LEU A 125 14.49 17.02 5.09
CA LEU A 125 14.17 18.31 5.70
C LEU A 125 15.39 18.99 6.28
N TYR A 126 16.23 18.26 7.01
CA TYR A 126 17.49 18.79 7.54
C TYR A 126 18.43 19.25 6.42
N ALA A 127 18.64 18.41 5.41
CA ALA A 127 19.51 18.72 4.29
C ALA A 127 19.03 19.95 3.51
N ALA A 128 17.72 20.13 3.35
CA ALA A 128 17.13 21.28 2.65
C ALA A 128 17.40 22.62 3.35
N GLU A 129 17.65 22.60 4.66
CA GLU A 129 17.91 23.80 5.47
C GLU A 129 19.41 24.13 5.58
N LEU A 130 20.31 23.29 5.08
CA LEU A 130 21.75 23.51 5.16
C LEU A 130 22.16 24.76 4.36
N PRO A 131 22.96 25.68 4.94
CA PRO A 131 23.28 26.97 4.33
C PRO A 131 24.08 26.87 3.03
N GLN A 132 24.78 25.77 2.80
CA GLN A 132 25.54 25.52 1.58
C GLN A 132 24.69 25.10 0.38
N ILE A 133 23.44 24.71 0.60
CA ILE A 133 22.54 24.27 -0.49
C ILE A 133 21.99 25.48 -1.23
N SER A 134 22.29 25.56 -2.51
CA SER A 134 21.76 26.59 -3.40
C SER A 134 20.56 26.06 -4.16
N TRP A 135 19.43 26.72 -3.98
CA TRP A 135 18.16 26.39 -4.67
C TRP A 135 17.99 27.32 -5.88
N THR A 136 17.37 26.83 -6.96
CA THR A 136 17.04 27.65 -8.13
C THR A 136 15.95 28.68 -7.81
N SER A 137 15.09 28.37 -6.85
CA SER A 137 14.05 29.25 -6.32
C SER A 137 13.57 28.80 -4.93
N GLU A 138 12.97 29.71 -4.18
CA GLU A 138 12.31 29.36 -2.91
C GLU A 138 11.15 28.38 -3.13
N ALA A 139 10.44 28.47 -4.24
CA ALA A 139 9.36 27.54 -4.57
C ALA A 139 9.86 26.10 -4.75
N GLU A 140 11.03 25.90 -5.35
CA GLU A 140 11.66 24.58 -5.45
C GLU A 140 11.99 24.01 -4.07
N LYS A 141 12.63 24.81 -3.22
CA LYS A 141 12.94 24.43 -1.83
C LYS A 141 11.67 24.02 -1.07
N LEU A 142 10.64 24.86 -1.11
CA LEU A 142 9.37 24.61 -0.42
C LEU A 142 8.70 23.36 -0.95
N TYR A 143 8.74 23.11 -2.26
CA TYR A 143 8.16 21.89 -2.85
C TYR A 143 8.90 20.62 -2.40
N VAL A 144 10.23 20.62 -2.34
CA VAL A 144 11.00 19.49 -1.82
C VAL A 144 10.68 19.24 -0.35
N MET A 145 10.65 20.30 0.47
CA MET A 145 10.31 20.20 1.89
C MET A 145 8.86 19.74 2.10
N ALA A 146 7.91 20.20 1.29
CA ALA A 146 6.52 19.79 1.34
C ALA A 146 6.37 18.28 1.08
N GLN A 147 7.08 17.76 0.08
CA GLN A 147 7.07 16.32 -0.19
C GLN A 147 7.66 15.51 0.98
N ALA A 148 8.76 15.96 1.58
CA ALA A 148 9.35 15.29 2.74
C ALA A 148 8.40 15.30 3.95
N ARG A 149 7.73 16.43 4.24
CA ARG A 149 6.70 16.52 5.28
C ARG A 149 5.50 15.64 5.00
N PHE A 150 5.09 15.53 3.73
CA PHE A 150 4.04 14.59 3.33
C PHE A 150 4.42 13.13 3.69
N PHE A 151 5.63 12.68 3.35
CA PHE A 151 6.08 11.31 3.68
C PHE A 151 6.09 11.06 5.20
N ARG A 152 6.49 12.04 5.98
CA ARG A 152 6.46 11.95 7.44
C ARG A 152 5.03 11.83 7.97
N ALA A 153 4.12 12.67 7.50
CA ALA A 153 2.71 12.61 7.86
C ALA A 153 2.05 11.31 7.41
N PHE A 154 2.35 10.83 6.20
CA PHE A 154 1.88 9.55 5.67
C PHE A 154 2.32 8.37 6.54
N ALA A 155 3.58 8.37 7.00
CA ALA A 155 4.07 7.35 7.93
C ALA A 155 3.33 7.40 9.28
N TYR A 156 3.12 8.59 9.85
CA TYR A 156 2.38 8.73 11.12
C TYR A 156 0.91 8.38 11.00
N ARG A 157 0.25 8.65 9.86
CA ARG A 157 -1.10 8.15 9.59
C ARG A 157 -1.14 6.62 9.70
N ASN A 158 -0.28 5.93 8.95
CA ASN A 158 -0.24 4.45 8.94
C ASN A 158 0.09 3.87 10.33
N LEU A 159 1.05 4.46 11.03
CA LEU A 159 1.38 4.08 12.42
C LEU A 159 0.18 4.28 13.35
N GLY A 160 -0.53 5.40 13.24
CA GLY A 160 -1.73 5.70 14.04
C GLY A 160 -2.88 4.73 13.79
N GLU A 161 -3.08 4.34 12.54
CA GLU A 161 -4.12 3.37 12.14
C GLU A 161 -3.82 1.96 12.66
N LEU A 162 -2.57 1.51 12.53
CA LEU A 162 -2.17 0.14 12.88
C LEU A 162 -1.85 -0.04 14.38
N TYR A 163 -1.06 0.87 14.96
CA TYR A 163 -0.51 0.72 16.32
C TYR A 163 -1.12 1.70 17.34
N GLY A 164 -1.92 2.64 16.89
CA GLY A 164 -2.45 3.70 17.73
C GLY A 164 -1.42 4.80 18.00
N GLY A 165 -1.25 5.18 19.28
CA GLY A 165 -0.27 6.20 19.64
C GLY A 165 1.17 5.68 19.55
N VAL A 166 2.07 6.51 19.04
CA VAL A 166 3.50 6.17 18.81
C VAL A 166 4.40 7.37 19.15
N PRO A 167 5.71 7.19 19.36
CA PRO A 167 6.64 8.30 19.51
C PRO A 167 6.68 9.21 18.27
N LEU A 168 6.64 10.53 18.49
CA LEU A 168 6.82 11.52 17.43
C LEU A 168 8.31 11.90 17.33
N VAL A 169 8.96 11.50 16.25
CA VAL A 169 10.37 11.81 15.92
C VAL A 169 10.39 12.80 14.77
N THR A 170 10.66 14.06 15.10
CA THR A 170 10.49 15.19 14.17
C THR A 170 11.80 15.74 13.61
N GLU A 171 12.93 15.22 14.11
CA GLU A 171 14.29 15.65 13.77
C GLU A 171 15.18 14.44 13.48
N ILE A 172 16.32 14.69 12.85
CA ILE A 172 17.34 13.68 12.68
C ILE A 172 17.90 13.25 14.04
N THR A 173 18.23 11.98 14.19
CA THR A 173 18.85 11.43 15.40
C THR A 173 20.31 11.12 15.10
N THR A 174 21.23 11.92 15.61
CA THR A 174 22.69 11.77 15.39
C THR A 174 23.37 10.92 16.48
N THR A 175 22.71 10.73 17.61
CA THR A 175 23.21 9.93 18.74
C THR A 175 22.14 8.94 19.20
N PRO A 176 22.50 7.73 19.68
CA PRO A 176 21.52 6.78 20.17
C PRO A 176 20.65 7.35 21.29
N ARG A 177 19.34 7.29 21.12
CA ARG A 177 18.34 7.71 22.10
C ARG A 177 17.44 6.53 22.47
N TYR A 178 17.08 6.45 23.76
CA TYR A 178 16.29 5.36 24.33
C TYR A 178 15.17 5.86 25.25
N ASP A 179 14.79 7.13 25.11
CA ASP A 179 13.86 7.85 26.00
C ASP A 179 12.63 8.41 25.25
N PHE A 180 12.24 7.78 24.18
CA PHE A 180 11.10 8.21 23.36
C PHE A 180 9.78 8.01 24.09
N LYS A 181 9.04 9.10 24.32
CA LYS A 181 7.70 9.03 24.89
C LYS A 181 6.67 8.67 23.83
N ARG A 182 5.77 7.77 24.18
CA ARG A 182 4.62 7.44 23.32
C ARG A 182 3.60 8.58 23.37
N SER A 183 3.20 9.11 22.22
CA SER A 183 2.06 9.99 22.09
C SER A 183 0.75 9.19 22.09
N SER A 184 -0.37 9.84 22.36
CA SER A 184 -1.67 9.24 22.15
C SER A 184 -1.99 9.08 20.65
N ARG A 185 -3.00 8.27 20.30
CA ARG A 185 -3.48 8.11 18.92
C ARG A 185 -3.96 9.45 18.35
N LEU A 186 -4.66 10.25 19.16
CA LEU A 186 -5.12 11.58 18.77
C LEU A 186 -3.98 12.55 18.50
N GLU A 187 -2.94 12.55 19.34
CA GLU A 187 -1.76 13.40 19.10
C GLU A 187 -1.00 12.97 17.85
N THR A 188 -0.92 11.66 17.57
CA THR A 188 -0.30 11.13 16.36
C THR A 188 -1.05 11.60 15.10
N TYR A 189 -2.38 11.51 15.09
CA TYR A 189 -3.19 12.01 13.98
C TYR A 189 -3.14 13.53 13.85
N GLN A 190 -3.19 14.27 14.98
CA GLN A 190 -3.12 15.72 14.94
C GLN A 190 -1.79 16.19 14.36
N TYR A 191 -0.67 15.56 14.74
CA TYR A 191 0.64 15.87 14.17
C TYR A 191 0.66 15.67 12.65
N ALA A 192 0.14 14.54 12.16
CA ALA A 192 0.07 14.27 10.72
C ALA A 192 -0.85 15.26 9.99
N ILE A 193 -1.95 15.69 10.60
CA ILE A 193 -2.85 16.72 10.07
C ILE A 193 -2.11 18.07 9.96
N ASP A 194 -1.45 18.50 11.03
CA ASP A 194 -0.73 19.79 11.06
C ASP A 194 0.37 19.84 9.99
N GLU A 195 1.09 18.73 9.79
CA GLU A 195 2.09 18.60 8.74
C GLU A 195 1.48 18.77 7.34
N LEU A 196 0.35 18.11 7.06
CA LEU A 196 -0.27 18.17 5.74
C LEU A 196 -0.97 19.50 5.47
N GLU A 197 -1.65 20.09 6.45
CA GLU A 197 -2.30 21.39 6.29
C GLU A 197 -1.28 22.49 5.99
N ALA A 198 -0.11 22.42 6.60
CA ALA A 198 0.93 23.42 6.42
C ALA A 198 1.60 23.41 5.03
N ILE A 199 1.49 22.30 4.27
CA ILE A 199 2.16 22.15 2.96
C ILE A 199 1.21 22.27 1.76
N LEU A 200 -0.08 22.48 1.97
CA LEU A 200 -1.06 22.48 0.87
C LEU A 200 -0.73 23.48 -0.24
N ASN A 201 -0.24 24.66 0.14
CA ASN A 201 0.11 25.71 -0.83
C ASN A 201 1.46 25.50 -1.51
N ASP A 202 2.32 24.66 -0.94
CA ASP A 202 3.66 24.36 -1.48
C ASP A 202 3.63 23.15 -2.43
N LEU A 203 2.51 22.40 -2.46
CA LEU A 203 2.27 21.34 -3.41
C LEU A 203 1.50 21.85 -4.63
N PRO A 204 1.96 21.56 -5.87
CA PRO A 204 1.26 21.93 -7.08
C PRO A 204 -0.05 21.15 -7.24
N GLU A 205 -1.00 21.68 -8.00
CA GLU A 205 -2.24 20.95 -8.35
C GLU A 205 -1.96 19.77 -9.28
N THR A 206 -1.06 19.93 -10.22
CA THR A 206 -0.57 18.93 -11.15
C THR A 206 0.93 19.08 -11.35
N THR A 207 1.60 18.04 -11.82
CA THR A 207 3.03 18.06 -12.13
C THR A 207 3.29 17.39 -13.49
N GLY A 208 4.34 17.83 -14.19
CA GLY A 208 4.79 17.16 -15.41
C GLY A 208 5.59 15.87 -15.16
N THR A 209 6.00 15.63 -13.91
CA THR A 209 6.81 14.45 -13.54
C THR A 209 5.91 13.38 -12.92
N MET A 210 5.81 12.25 -13.59
CA MET A 210 5.04 11.09 -13.10
C MET A 210 5.52 10.67 -11.70
N GLY A 211 4.59 10.24 -10.86
CA GLY A 211 4.86 9.74 -9.52
C GLY A 211 5.13 10.80 -8.45
N ARG A 212 5.44 12.06 -8.81
CA ARG A 212 5.67 13.12 -7.83
C ARG A 212 4.38 13.57 -7.15
N LEU A 213 4.50 13.93 -5.88
CA LEU A 213 3.37 14.35 -5.04
C LEU A 213 2.75 15.67 -5.51
N VAL A 214 1.44 15.71 -5.44
CA VAL A 214 0.59 16.85 -5.77
C VAL A 214 -0.36 17.16 -4.62
N ARG A 215 -0.97 18.35 -4.64
CA ARG A 215 -1.90 18.82 -3.59
C ARG A 215 -3.03 17.83 -3.31
N GLY A 216 -3.59 17.21 -4.35
CA GLY A 216 -4.66 16.23 -4.21
C GLY A 216 -4.28 15.02 -3.34
N ALA A 217 -3.01 14.61 -3.33
CA ALA A 217 -2.54 13.53 -2.45
C ALA A 217 -2.56 13.95 -0.97
N ALA A 218 -2.21 15.19 -0.65
CA ALA A 218 -2.30 15.72 0.72
C ALA A 218 -3.76 15.90 1.16
N GLN A 219 -4.63 16.43 0.30
CA GLN A 219 -6.06 16.59 0.57
C GLN A 219 -6.76 15.23 0.79
N HIS A 220 -6.43 14.20 -0.01
CA HIS A 220 -6.91 12.83 0.22
C HIS A 220 -6.51 12.31 1.61
N ASN A 221 -5.23 12.46 1.98
CA ASN A 221 -4.75 12.02 3.29
C ASN A 221 -5.36 12.82 4.44
N LEU A 222 -5.61 14.12 4.27
CA LEU A 222 -6.34 14.93 5.24
C LEU A 222 -7.80 14.47 5.39
N CYS A 223 -8.48 14.14 4.29
CA CYS A 223 -9.82 13.57 4.34
C CYS A 223 -9.83 12.31 5.22
N GLN A 224 -8.91 11.37 5.01
CA GLN A 224 -8.82 10.14 5.81
C GLN A 224 -8.45 10.43 7.27
N LEU A 225 -7.41 11.22 7.53
CA LEU A 225 -6.95 11.55 8.89
C LEU A 225 -8.03 12.24 9.73
N TYR A 226 -8.86 13.08 9.13
CA TYR A 226 -9.97 13.70 9.86
C TYR A 226 -11.09 12.72 10.19
N ILE A 227 -11.33 11.69 9.34
CA ILE A 227 -12.22 10.58 9.70
C ILE A 227 -11.63 9.81 10.89
N ASP A 228 -10.34 9.43 10.79
CA ASP A 228 -9.64 8.67 11.82
C ASP A 228 -9.61 9.41 13.16
N LYS A 229 -9.38 10.73 13.13
CA LYS A 229 -9.46 11.61 14.30
C LYS A 229 -10.87 11.61 14.90
N GLY A 230 -11.91 11.70 14.07
CA GLY A 230 -13.30 11.66 14.52
C GLY A 230 -13.62 10.36 15.26
N ILE A 231 -13.22 9.21 14.69
CA ILE A 231 -13.40 7.89 15.32
C ILE A 231 -12.61 7.79 16.63
N ALA A 232 -11.36 8.25 16.64
CA ALA A 232 -10.54 8.24 17.86
C ALA A 232 -11.10 9.14 18.97
N LEU A 233 -11.77 10.25 18.62
CA LEU A 233 -12.50 11.11 19.56
C LEU A 233 -13.71 10.36 20.16
N GLU A 234 -14.47 9.65 19.34
CA GLU A 234 -15.61 8.83 19.82
C GLU A 234 -15.13 7.73 20.78
N GLU A 235 -14.08 6.98 20.41
CA GLU A 235 -13.49 5.93 21.25
C GLU A 235 -12.89 6.47 22.55
N GLY A 236 -12.34 7.68 22.51
CA GLY A 236 -11.75 8.38 23.66
C GLY A 236 -12.75 9.08 24.56
N GLY A 237 -14.06 8.92 24.36
CA GLY A 237 -15.11 9.56 25.15
C GLY A 237 -15.30 11.06 24.87
N LYS A 238 -14.75 11.57 23.77
CA LYS A 238 -14.87 12.94 23.28
C LYS A 238 -15.77 13.05 22.04
N GLY A 239 -16.74 12.17 21.91
CA GLY A 239 -17.61 12.08 20.73
C GLY A 239 -18.31 13.38 20.34
N GLY A 240 -18.52 14.32 21.27
CA GLY A 240 -19.04 15.66 20.95
C GLY A 240 -18.15 16.50 20.03
N GLU A 241 -16.86 16.19 19.93
CA GLU A 241 -15.90 16.87 19.04
C GLU A 241 -15.79 16.18 17.65
N ALA A 242 -16.25 14.93 17.51
CA ALA A 242 -16.13 14.15 16.28
C ALA A 242 -16.84 14.77 15.06
N PRO A 243 -18.06 15.36 15.17
CA PRO A 243 -18.74 15.97 14.03
C PRO A 243 -17.90 17.04 13.32
N ALA A 244 -17.15 17.85 14.08
CA ALA A 244 -16.27 18.87 13.49
C ALA A 244 -15.14 18.23 12.66
N ALA A 245 -14.59 17.09 13.10
CA ALA A 245 -13.59 16.36 12.34
C ALA A 245 -14.20 15.77 11.05
N TYR A 246 -15.38 15.16 11.09
CA TYR A 246 -16.04 14.65 9.90
C TYR A 246 -16.38 15.74 8.88
N GLN A 247 -16.79 16.94 9.34
CA GLN A 247 -17.01 18.08 8.43
C GLN A 247 -15.71 18.53 7.74
N LYS A 248 -14.59 18.50 8.43
CA LYS A 248 -13.28 18.76 7.82
C LYS A 248 -12.91 17.70 6.78
N ALA A 249 -13.16 16.43 7.08
CA ALA A 249 -12.96 15.34 6.13
C ALA A 249 -13.80 15.55 4.85
N ILE A 250 -15.08 15.91 5.00
CA ILE A 250 -15.96 16.21 3.85
C ILE A 250 -15.41 17.39 3.04
N ALA A 251 -14.92 18.43 3.68
CA ALA A 251 -14.38 19.60 3.00
C ALA A 251 -13.14 19.23 2.13
N TYR A 252 -12.17 18.49 2.69
CA TYR A 252 -11.01 18.02 1.91
C TYR A 252 -11.39 17.02 0.81
N GLY A 253 -12.39 16.17 1.06
CA GLY A 253 -12.96 15.32 0.03
C GLY A 253 -13.57 16.13 -1.13
N ASN A 254 -14.30 17.20 -0.81
CA ASN A 254 -14.88 18.11 -1.82
C ASN A 254 -13.79 18.80 -2.65
N ASP A 255 -12.71 19.27 -2.03
CA ASP A 255 -11.60 19.91 -2.73
C ASP A 255 -11.02 19.02 -3.84
N VAL A 256 -10.96 17.70 -3.61
CA VAL A 256 -10.46 16.73 -4.60
C VAL A 256 -11.54 16.35 -5.61
N ILE A 257 -12.76 16.03 -5.16
CA ILE A 257 -13.81 15.41 -5.98
C ILE A 257 -14.55 16.45 -6.82
N ASP A 258 -14.86 17.61 -6.24
CA ASP A 258 -15.64 18.67 -6.87
C ASP A 258 -14.72 19.72 -7.55
N GLY A 259 -13.40 19.56 -7.42
CA GLY A 259 -12.39 20.35 -8.12
C GLY A 259 -12.33 20.05 -9.61
N SER A 260 -11.54 20.84 -10.33
CA SER A 260 -11.41 20.71 -11.80
C SER A 260 -10.28 19.77 -12.24
N VAL A 261 -9.47 19.25 -11.31
CA VAL A 261 -8.26 18.47 -11.64
C VAL A 261 -8.60 17.02 -11.93
N TYR A 262 -9.41 16.39 -11.07
CA TYR A 262 -9.70 14.95 -11.14
C TYR A 262 -11.13 14.70 -11.59
N SER A 263 -11.34 13.58 -12.29
CA SER A 263 -12.67 13.08 -12.66
C SER A 263 -12.65 11.58 -12.85
N LEU A 264 -13.79 10.93 -12.64
CA LEU A 264 -13.92 9.49 -12.94
C LEU A 264 -13.78 9.27 -14.44
N MET A 265 -13.06 8.23 -14.82
CA MET A 265 -13.06 7.71 -16.18
C MET A 265 -14.39 7.01 -16.43
N THR A 266 -15.11 7.40 -17.46
CA THR A 266 -16.46 6.88 -17.78
C THR A 266 -16.52 6.13 -19.10
N GLU A 267 -15.47 6.24 -19.92
CA GLU A 267 -15.33 5.61 -21.23
C GLU A 267 -13.99 4.88 -21.32
N ARG A 268 -13.84 4.05 -22.34
CA ARG A 268 -12.58 3.39 -22.68
C ARG A 268 -11.49 4.42 -22.95
N PHE A 269 -10.26 4.17 -22.53
CA PHE A 269 -9.15 5.11 -22.67
C PHE A 269 -7.79 4.42 -22.75
N GLY A 270 -6.78 5.22 -23.15
CA GLY A 270 -5.38 4.79 -23.21
C GLY A 270 -5.03 4.04 -24.48
N SER A 271 -3.84 3.45 -24.49
CA SER A 271 -3.23 2.84 -25.69
C SER A 271 -3.95 1.59 -26.20
N ARG A 272 -4.80 0.98 -25.35
CA ARG A 272 -5.52 -0.27 -25.66
C ARG A 272 -7.05 -0.11 -25.64
N ALA A 273 -7.56 1.12 -25.72
CA ALA A 273 -9.00 1.39 -25.65
C ALA A 273 -9.81 0.71 -26.76
N ASP A 274 -9.19 0.48 -27.91
CA ASP A 274 -9.81 -0.18 -29.08
C ASP A 274 -9.54 -1.70 -29.10
N GLU A 275 -8.86 -2.25 -28.09
CA GLU A 275 -8.58 -3.68 -27.97
C GLU A 275 -9.54 -4.34 -26.99
N ASP A 276 -9.92 -5.58 -27.29
CA ASP A 276 -10.53 -6.48 -26.33
C ASP A 276 -9.47 -7.41 -25.72
N PRO A 277 -9.53 -7.72 -24.41
CA PRO A 277 -8.62 -8.70 -23.83
C PRO A 277 -8.85 -10.09 -24.46
N VAL A 278 -7.75 -10.77 -24.76
CA VAL A 278 -7.79 -12.14 -25.28
C VAL A 278 -7.14 -13.07 -24.27
N TYR A 279 -7.90 -14.03 -23.77
CA TYR A 279 -7.39 -15.04 -22.86
C TYR A 279 -6.91 -16.25 -23.65
N TYR A 280 -5.61 -16.43 -23.72
CA TYR A 280 -4.98 -17.56 -24.37
C TYR A 280 -4.97 -18.77 -23.43
N TYR A 281 -4.94 -19.97 -23.95
CA TYR A 281 -4.61 -21.15 -23.18
C TYR A 281 -3.21 -21.65 -23.57
N ALA A 282 -2.37 -21.86 -22.55
CA ALA A 282 -1.03 -22.35 -22.75
C ALA A 282 -1.07 -23.82 -23.21
N THR A 283 -0.38 -24.12 -24.31
CA THR A 283 -0.06 -25.49 -24.74
C THR A 283 1.35 -25.87 -24.28
N GLU A 284 1.71 -27.15 -24.31
CA GLU A 284 3.10 -27.55 -23.99
C GLU A 284 4.13 -26.84 -24.90
N GLU A 285 3.77 -26.57 -26.14
CA GLU A 285 4.60 -25.86 -27.10
C GLU A 285 4.68 -24.36 -26.78
N SER A 286 3.57 -23.73 -26.41
CA SER A 286 3.50 -22.29 -26.05
C SER A 286 4.18 -21.96 -24.74
N MET A 287 4.40 -22.94 -23.87
CA MET A 287 5.14 -22.74 -22.62
C MET A 287 6.65 -22.56 -22.82
N GLN A 288 7.17 -22.81 -24.02
CA GLN A 288 8.61 -22.78 -24.28
C GLN A 288 9.09 -21.44 -24.84
N THR A 289 8.23 -20.66 -25.49
CA THR A 289 8.58 -19.33 -26.00
C THR A 289 7.43 -18.33 -25.89
N PRO A 290 7.72 -17.03 -25.65
CA PRO A 290 6.72 -15.97 -25.57
C PRO A 290 5.84 -15.84 -26.84
N GLU A 291 6.46 -15.98 -28.00
CA GLU A 291 5.80 -15.84 -29.30
C GLU A 291 4.69 -16.87 -29.49
N HIS A 292 4.87 -18.08 -29.00
CA HIS A 292 3.86 -19.14 -29.09
C HIS A 292 2.67 -18.89 -28.17
N LEU A 293 2.87 -18.24 -27.04
CA LEU A 293 1.79 -17.89 -26.11
C LEU A 293 0.80 -16.96 -26.76
N TYR A 294 1.27 -15.94 -27.49
CA TYR A 294 0.44 -14.98 -28.22
C TYR A 294 -0.08 -15.50 -29.56
N SER A 295 0.45 -16.60 -30.06
CA SER A 295 -0.02 -17.27 -31.29
C SER A 295 -1.04 -18.37 -31.03
N ALA A 296 -1.26 -18.79 -29.78
CA ALA A 296 -2.25 -19.78 -29.42
C ALA A 296 -3.68 -19.26 -29.64
N ALA A 297 -4.63 -20.18 -29.88
CA ALA A 297 -6.04 -19.82 -29.97
C ALA A 297 -6.52 -19.17 -28.66
N GLY A 298 -7.10 -17.97 -28.77
CA GLY A 298 -7.54 -17.18 -27.64
C GLY A 298 -9.06 -17.15 -27.50
N TYR A 299 -9.50 -16.72 -26.33
CA TYR A 299 -10.89 -16.44 -26.01
C TYR A 299 -11.05 -14.92 -25.84
N PRO A 300 -11.67 -14.22 -26.80
CA PRO A 300 -11.89 -12.79 -26.71
C PRO A 300 -12.99 -12.47 -25.69
N VAL A 301 -12.80 -11.39 -24.95
CA VAL A 301 -13.74 -10.90 -23.95
C VAL A 301 -13.92 -9.41 -24.18
N GLU A 302 -15.16 -8.92 -24.10
CA GLU A 302 -15.45 -7.49 -24.24
C GLU A 302 -14.72 -6.67 -23.16
N GLY A 303 -13.80 -5.80 -23.59
CA GLY A 303 -13.06 -4.90 -22.74
C GLY A 303 -13.92 -3.77 -22.20
N ASN A 304 -13.51 -3.19 -21.09
CA ASN A 304 -14.18 -2.02 -20.50
C ASN A 304 -13.19 -1.10 -19.79
N LEU A 305 -13.69 0.05 -19.33
CA LEU A 305 -12.85 1.06 -18.66
C LEU A 305 -12.09 0.55 -17.43
N TYR A 306 -12.64 -0.42 -16.68
CA TYR A 306 -11.93 -1.00 -15.52
C TYR A 306 -10.77 -1.90 -15.95
N TRP A 307 -10.85 -2.54 -17.10
CA TRP A 307 -9.72 -3.23 -17.69
C TRP A 307 -8.65 -2.24 -18.13
N ASP A 308 -9.05 -1.14 -18.80
CA ASP A 308 -8.14 -0.09 -19.27
C ASP A 308 -7.35 0.56 -18.11
N LEU A 309 -7.99 0.80 -16.94
CA LEU A 309 -7.35 1.35 -15.75
C LEU A 309 -6.10 0.58 -15.31
N PHE A 310 -6.03 -0.72 -15.62
CA PHE A 310 -4.94 -1.60 -15.17
C PHE A 310 -4.05 -2.08 -16.33
N GLN A 311 -4.09 -1.41 -17.48
CA GLN A 311 -3.15 -1.67 -18.57
C GLN A 311 -1.91 -0.80 -18.43
N GLU A 312 -0.75 -1.36 -18.80
CA GLU A 312 0.52 -0.63 -18.79
C GLU A 312 0.41 0.67 -19.63
N GLY A 313 0.90 1.79 -19.10
CA GLY A 313 0.84 3.09 -19.73
C GLY A 313 -0.49 3.84 -19.56
N ASN A 314 -1.37 3.38 -18.65
CA ASN A 314 -2.66 4.01 -18.37
C ASN A 314 -2.81 4.46 -16.90
N GLN A 315 -1.76 4.37 -16.08
CA GLN A 315 -1.88 4.59 -14.65
C GLN A 315 -1.70 6.05 -14.22
N ASN A 316 -0.99 6.85 -15.02
CA ASN A 316 -0.63 8.20 -14.60
C ASN A 316 -1.62 9.27 -15.12
N TYR A 317 -1.73 10.36 -14.37
CA TYR A 317 -2.51 11.52 -14.80
C TYR A 317 -2.04 12.08 -16.16
N GLN A 318 -0.73 12.08 -16.38
CA GLN A 318 -0.08 12.53 -17.61
C GLN A 318 -0.37 11.62 -18.82
N GLU A 319 -0.76 10.37 -18.58
CA GLU A 319 -1.19 9.39 -19.60
C GLU A 319 -2.69 9.51 -19.91
N GLY A 320 -3.38 10.51 -19.34
CA GLY A 320 -4.80 10.77 -19.57
C GLY A 320 -5.74 10.20 -18.50
N ASN A 321 -5.21 9.49 -17.51
CA ASN A 321 -6.01 8.93 -16.42
C ASN A 321 -6.36 10.00 -15.37
N LYS A 322 -7.56 10.56 -15.45
CA LYS A 322 -8.03 11.61 -14.56
C LYS A 322 -8.39 11.14 -13.15
N GLU A 323 -8.38 9.83 -12.88
CA GLU A 323 -8.56 9.27 -11.54
C GLU A 323 -7.26 9.20 -10.75
N ALA A 324 -6.10 9.22 -11.42
CA ALA A 324 -4.79 9.04 -10.81
C ALA A 324 -4.39 10.26 -9.98
N ILE A 325 -4.20 10.08 -8.67
CA ILE A 325 -3.78 11.14 -7.74
C ILE A 325 -2.33 10.94 -7.34
N TRP A 326 -1.95 9.71 -6.97
CA TRP A 326 -0.57 9.35 -6.65
C TRP A 326 -0.28 7.93 -7.10
N VAL A 327 0.80 7.75 -7.85
CA VAL A 327 1.17 6.50 -8.52
C VAL A 327 2.63 6.18 -8.27
N ALA A 328 2.91 4.97 -7.83
CA ALA A 328 4.28 4.46 -7.74
C ALA A 328 4.77 4.03 -9.12
N GLN A 329 5.96 4.48 -9.48
CA GLN A 329 6.55 4.24 -10.79
C GLN A 329 7.30 2.90 -10.80
N ILE A 330 7.01 2.07 -11.80
CA ILE A 330 7.68 0.79 -12.07
C ILE A 330 8.34 0.88 -13.43
N ASP A 331 9.66 0.77 -13.48
CA ASP A 331 10.44 0.93 -14.68
C ASP A 331 11.14 -0.38 -15.08
N TYR A 332 10.76 -0.92 -16.24
CA TYR A 332 11.32 -2.15 -16.77
C TYR A 332 12.82 -2.02 -17.13
N ASP A 333 13.22 -0.85 -17.64
CA ASP A 333 14.61 -0.62 -18.01
C ASP A 333 15.50 -0.50 -16.77
N ALA A 334 14.98 0.14 -15.71
CA ALA A 334 15.64 0.16 -14.40
C ALA A 334 15.75 -1.27 -13.81
N TYR A 335 14.71 -2.08 -13.91
CA TYR A 335 14.75 -3.49 -13.49
C TYR A 335 15.85 -4.27 -14.22
N LYS A 336 15.97 -4.10 -15.53
CA LYS A 336 17.03 -4.74 -16.33
C LYS A 336 18.43 -4.23 -16.01
N ALA A 337 18.56 -2.98 -15.58
CA ALA A 337 19.82 -2.38 -15.14
C ALA A 337 20.21 -2.74 -13.69
N GLU A 338 19.62 -3.82 -13.15
CA GLU A 338 19.88 -4.38 -11.82
C GLU A 338 19.16 -3.71 -10.64
N ASP A 339 18.20 -2.81 -10.86
CA ASP A 339 17.22 -2.41 -9.84
C ASP A 339 16.15 -3.52 -9.68
N GLY A 340 16.49 -4.60 -8.99
CA GLY A 340 15.61 -5.76 -8.80
C GLY A 340 14.27 -5.45 -8.08
N GLU A 341 14.07 -4.23 -7.60
CA GLU A 341 12.86 -3.75 -6.92
C GLU A 341 11.86 -3.06 -7.85
N SER A 342 12.24 -2.73 -9.09
CA SER A 342 11.34 -2.09 -10.07
C SER A 342 10.45 -3.11 -10.78
N LYS A 343 9.61 -3.81 -10.01
CA LYS A 343 8.66 -4.82 -10.48
C LYS A 343 7.50 -4.95 -9.51
N LEU A 344 6.39 -5.55 -9.95
CA LEU A 344 5.29 -5.98 -9.10
C LEU A 344 5.21 -7.51 -9.07
N GLN A 345 4.96 -8.09 -7.91
CA GLN A 345 4.77 -9.54 -7.74
C GLN A 345 3.31 -9.93 -7.42
N TYR A 346 2.36 -9.14 -7.86
CA TYR A 346 0.94 -9.39 -7.59
C TYR A 346 0.44 -10.68 -8.20
N SER A 347 0.73 -10.94 -9.48
CA SER A 347 0.32 -12.19 -10.12
C SER A 347 0.90 -13.41 -9.44
N ARG A 348 2.14 -13.32 -8.93
CA ARG A 348 2.76 -14.40 -8.16
C ARG A 348 2.08 -14.62 -6.82
N SER A 349 1.90 -13.55 -6.06
CA SER A 349 1.40 -13.63 -4.68
C SER A 349 -0.10 -13.90 -4.61
N PHE A 350 -0.90 -13.24 -5.44
CA PHE A 350 -2.35 -13.35 -5.48
C PHE A 350 -2.88 -14.31 -6.56
N GLY A 351 -2.04 -14.73 -7.50
CA GLY A 351 -2.49 -15.61 -8.58
C GLY A 351 -2.78 -17.03 -8.12
N PRO A 352 -3.85 -17.65 -8.65
CA PRO A 352 -4.22 -19.02 -8.32
C PRO A 352 -3.21 -20.05 -8.81
N VAL A 353 -3.26 -21.26 -8.24
CA VAL A 353 -2.48 -22.42 -8.69
C VAL A 353 -3.46 -23.53 -9.09
N TYR A 354 -3.63 -23.72 -10.37
CA TYR A 354 -4.56 -24.75 -10.89
C TYR A 354 -3.88 -26.10 -11.13
N ARG A 355 -2.59 -26.11 -11.45
CA ARG A 355 -1.87 -27.31 -11.92
C ARG A 355 -1.95 -28.50 -10.97
N ASP A 356 -1.87 -28.29 -9.66
CA ASP A 356 -1.86 -29.39 -8.71
C ASP A 356 -3.27 -29.94 -8.47
N PRO A 357 -4.29 -29.12 -8.10
CA PRO A 357 -5.64 -29.60 -7.88
C PRO A 357 -6.40 -29.93 -9.17
N MET A 358 -6.01 -29.33 -10.29
CA MET A 358 -6.74 -29.40 -11.57
C MET A 358 -5.90 -29.98 -12.72
N SER A 359 -4.82 -30.68 -12.43
CA SER A 359 -3.85 -31.19 -13.40
C SER A 359 -4.43 -32.02 -14.56
N ALA A 360 -5.63 -32.59 -14.38
CA ALA A 360 -6.34 -33.28 -15.45
C ALA A 360 -6.92 -32.35 -16.53
N HIS A 361 -7.06 -31.05 -16.24
CA HIS A 361 -7.73 -30.07 -17.10
C HIS A 361 -6.90 -28.80 -17.32
N LEU A 362 -6.16 -28.38 -16.30
CA LEU A 362 -5.39 -27.16 -16.26
C LEU A 362 -3.95 -27.49 -15.86
N ASN A 363 -3.05 -27.41 -16.83
CA ASN A 363 -1.63 -27.61 -16.61
C ASN A 363 -0.94 -26.27 -16.64
N SER A 364 -0.29 -25.88 -15.55
CA SER A 364 0.25 -24.55 -15.39
C SER A 364 -0.78 -23.43 -15.36
N ALA A 365 -0.67 -22.59 -14.41
CA ALA A 365 -1.83 -21.89 -13.95
C ALA A 365 -2.12 -20.57 -14.58
N MET A 366 -1.20 -19.85 -15.11
CA MET A 366 -1.40 -18.44 -15.36
C MET A 366 -0.60 -17.91 -16.53
N GLU A 367 0.09 -18.80 -17.22
CA GLU A 367 0.96 -18.37 -18.29
C GLU A 367 0.18 -17.82 -19.49
N ASP A 368 -1.09 -18.20 -19.57
CA ASP A 368 -2.05 -17.71 -20.56
C ASP A 368 -2.80 -16.45 -20.13
N VAL A 369 -2.70 -16.04 -18.85
CA VAL A 369 -3.40 -14.87 -18.31
C VAL A 369 -2.50 -13.88 -17.64
N GLY A 370 -1.25 -13.99 -17.87
CA GLY A 370 -0.41 -13.00 -17.40
C GLY A 370 0.23 -13.27 -16.05
N GLY A 371 0.85 -14.44 -15.83
CA GLY A 371 1.74 -14.74 -14.73
C GLY A 371 1.60 -16.07 -14.07
N ARG A 372 2.67 -16.46 -13.41
CA ARG A 372 2.73 -17.68 -12.63
C ARG A 372 2.31 -17.40 -11.20
N GLY A 373 1.07 -17.69 -10.85
CA GLY A 373 0.61 -17.66 -9.48
C GLY A 373 1.21 -18.78 -8.62
N ILE A 374 1.44 -18.48 -7.35
CA ILE A 374 1.81 -19.45 -6.31
C ILE A 374 0.91 -19.37 -5.07
N VAL A 375 -0.11 -18.54 -5.14
CA VAL A 375 -1.15 -18.33 -4.14
C VAL A 375 -0.61 -18.18 -2.71
N GLN A 376 0.20 -17.17 -2.48
CA GLN A 376 0.61 -16.82 -1.11
C GLN A 376 -0.60 -16.35 -0.30
N VAL A 377 -1.49 -15.61 -0.95
CA VAL A 377 -2.71 -15.03 -0.37
C VAL A 377 -3.89 -15.40 -1.27
N THR A 378 -4.97 -15.89 -0.68
CA THR A 378 -6.20 -16.27 -1.39
C THR A 378 -7.33 -15.30 -1.08
N PRO A 379 -8.12 -14.86 -2.08
CA PRO A 379 -9.33 -14.09 -1.79
C PRO A 379 -10.35 -14.96 -1.06
N THR A 380 -10.97 -14.42 0.00
CA THR A 380 -12.06 -15.12 0.69
C THR A 380 -13.28 -15.30 -0.24
N LYS A 381 -14.20 -16.18 0.12
CA LYS A 381 -15.47 -16.31 -0.62
C LYS A 381 -16.21 -14.97 -0.71
N TYR A 382 -16.10 -14.15 0.32
CA TYR A 382 -16.64 -12.79 0.31
C TYR A 382 -16.09 -11.96 -0.85
N THR A 383 -14.78 -11.89 -1.00
CA THR A 383 -14.12 -11.06 -2.00
C THR A 383 -14.36 -11.54 -3.43
N ARG A 384 -14.31 -12.85 -3.66
CA ARG A 384 -14.41 -13.38 -5.02
C ARG A 384 -15.86 -13.51 -5.51
N ASP A 385 -16.85 -13.74 -4.59
CA ASP A 385 -18.22 -14.07 -4.95
C ASP A 385 -19.27 -13.22 -4.22
N LEU A 386 -19.33 -13.31 -2.86
CA LEU A 386 -20.48 -12.80 -2.08
C LEU A 386 -20.68 -11.29 -2.22
N VAL A 387 -19.60 -10.53 -2.39
CA VAL A 387 -19.67 -9.07 -2.57
C VAL A 387 -20.42 -8.65 -3.83
N TYR A 388 -20.54 -9.57 -4.80
CA TYR A 388 -21.27 -9.38 -6.07
C TYR A 388 -22.59 -10.14 -6.14
N GLU A 389 -22.95 -10.91 -5.11
CA GLU A 389 -24.21 -11.67 -5.08
C GLU A 389 -25.42 -10.81 -4.71
N GLY A 390 -26.61 -11.34 -4.99
CA GLY A 390 -27.89 -10.76 -4.60
C GLY A 390 -28.40 -9.72 -5.59
N LYS A 391 -28.86 -8.57 -5.09
CA LYS A 391 -29.58 -7.54 -5.87
C LYS A 391 -28.69 -6.65 -6.75
N TRP A 392 -27.44 -6.90 -6.81
CA TRP A 392 -26.49 -6.01 -7.48
C TRP A 392 -26.58 -6.03 -9.01
N GLY A 393 -27.05 -7.14 -9.62
CA GLY A 393 -27.22 -7.29 -11.05
C GLY A 393 -25.93 -7.11 -11.84
N ILE A 394 -25.96 -6.33 -12.92
CA ILE A 394 -24.78 -5.99 -13.71
C ILE A 394 -23.87 -5.07 -12.91
N ASP A 395 -22.57 -5.36 -12.95
CA ASP A 395 -21.49 -4.54 -12.39
C ASP A 395 -20.22 -4.81 -13.22
N LEU A 396 -19.70 -3.81 -13.91
CA LEU A 396 -18.52 -3.95 -14.77
C LEU A 396 -17.27 -4.41 -14.00
N ARG A 397 -17.21 -4.15 -12.69
CA ARG A 397 -16.10 -4.62 -11.82
C ARG A 397 -16.11 -6.14 -11.63
N ASN A 398 -17.25 -6.79 -11.92
CA ASN A 398 -17.41 -8.25 -11.92
C ASN A 398 -17.52 -8.82 -13.35
N SER A 399 -17.23 -8.03 -14.37
CA SER A 399 -17.21 -8.50 -15.76
C SER A 399 -16.05 -9.47 -16.00
N GLU A 400 -16.15 -10.27 -17.07
CA GLU A 400 -15.12 -11.25 -17.43
C GLU A 400 -13.76 -10.59 -17.74
N ALA A 401 -13.77 -9.36 -18.26
CA ALA A 401 -12.54 -8.60 -18.51
C ALA A 401 -11.81 -8.17 -17.21
N VAL A 402 -12.55 -7.95 -16.13
CA VAL A 402 -12.00 -7.46 -14.85
C VAL A 402 -11.74 -8.59 -13.86
N LEU A 403 -12.65 -9.54 -13.79
CA LEU A 403 -12.56 -10.72 -12.93
C LEU A 403 -12.84 -11.97 -13.77
N ARG A 404 -11.79 -12.51 -14.34
CA ARG A 404 -11.86 -13.65 -15.23
C ARG A 404 -12.33 -14.89 -14.50
N ARG A 405 -13.53 -15.33 -14.83
CA ARG A 405 -14.16 -16.54 -14.29
C ARG A 405 -14.10 -17.72 -15.29
N THR A 406 -13.85 -17.44 -16.57
CA THR A 406 -13.73 -18.46 -17.60
C THR A 406 -12.30 -18.96 -17.70
N LEU A 407 -12.05 -20.20 -17.31
CA LEU A 407 -10.77 -20.89 -17.40
C LEU A 407 -10.82 -21.89 -18.54
N LEU A 408 -9.91 -21.79 -19.49
CA LEU A 408 -9.84 -22.71 -20.63
C LEU A 408 -8.94 -23.89 -20.31
N GLY A 409 -9.45 -25.11 -20.56
CA GLY A 409 -8.65 -26.31 -20.38
C GLY A 409 -7.46 -26.35 -21.34
N ASN A 410 -6.26 -26.57 -20.80
CA ASN A 410 -5.02 -26.58 -21.57
C ASN A 410 -4.27 -27.95 -21.54
N VAL A 411 -4.91 -28.97 -21.01
CA VAL A 411 -4.37 -30.35 -21.03
C VAL A 411 -4.96 -31.08 -22.24
N PRO A 412 -4.14 -31.55 -23.21
CA PRO A 412 -4.63 -32.16 -24.45
C PRO A 412 -5.56 -33.37 -24.27
N SER A 413 -5.39 -34.14 -23.20
CA SER A 413 -6.24 -35.29 -22.87
C SER A 413 -7.55 -34.91 -22.18
N SER A 414 -7.72 -33.65 -21.81
CA SER A 414 -8.94 -33.17 -21.15
C SER A 414 -10.13 -33.07 -22.11
N PRO A 415 -11.34 -33.44 -21.72
CA PRO A 415 -12.55 -33.18 -22.51
C PRO A 415 -12.84 -31.67 -22.66
N TYR A 416 -12.18 -30.84 -21.86
CA TYR A 416 -12.30 -29.38 -21.88
C TYR A 416 -11.14 -28.71 -22.60
N TYR A 417 -10.28 -29.44 -23.33
CA TYR A 417 -9.16 -28.83 -24.05
C TYR A 417 -9.66 -27.74 -25.01
N GLY A 418 -9.14 -26.52 -24.85
CA GLY A 418 -9.57 -25.34 -25.59
C GLY A 418 -11.01 -24.86 -25.30
N LYS A 419 -11.64 -25.36 -24.24
CA LYS A 419 -13.01 -25.02 -23.84
C LYS A 419 -13.05 -24.62 -22.37
N PRO A 420 -14.09 -23.86 -21.93
CA PRO A 420 -14.28 -23.53 -20.52
C PRO A 420 -14.37 -24.78 -19.64
N VAL A 421 -13.58 -24.80 -18.57
CA VAL A 421 -13.69 -25.79 -17.50
C VAL A 421 -14.79 -25.34 -16.54
N PRO A 422 -15.86 -26.13 -16.35
CA PRO A 422 -16.93 -25.73 -15.43
C PRO A 422 -16.45 -25.63 -13.98
N TRP A 423 -16.90 -24.62 -13.26
CA TRP A 423 -16.56 -24.47 -11.83
C TRP A 423 -17.04 -25.66 -10.98
N SER A 424 -18.08 -26.38 -11.40
CA SER A 424 -18.51 -27.65 -10.76
C SER A 424 -17.47 -28.77 -10.85
N VAL A 425 -16.53 -28.68 -11.79
CA VAL A 425 -15.38 -29.58 -11.89
C VAL A 425 -14.25 -29.11 -10.99
N ILE A 426 -14.12 -27.79 -10.82
CA ILE A 426 -13.11 -27.15 -9.97
C ILE A 426 -13.51 -27.30 -8.49
N TYR A 427 -14.78 -27.06 -8.17
CA TYR A 427 -15.34 -27.17 -6.83
C TYR A 427 -16.24 -28.39 -6.71
N LYS A 428 -15.71 -29.51 -6.25
CA LYS A 428 -16.40 -30.82 -6.23
C LYS A 428 -17.58 -30.93 -5.26
N ASP A 429 -17.64 -30.03 -4.25
CA ASP A 429 -18.71 -30.06 -3.24
C ASP A 429 -19.94 -29.21 -3.58
N GLY A 430 -19.96 -28.56 -4.75
CA GLY A 430 -21.05 -27.67 -5.18
C GLY A 430 -21.19 -26.38 -4.39
N GLU A 431 -20.46 -26.19 -3.29
CA GLU A 431 -20.45 -24.99 -2.46
C GLU A 431 -19.22 -24.11 -2.72
N GLY A 432 -18.39 -24.45 -3.69
CA GLY A 432 -17.14 -23.78 -3.97
C GLY A 432 -16.04 -24.17 -2.98
N LYS A 433 -16.12 -25.34 -2.40
CA LYS A 433 -15.12 -25.99 -1.56
C LYS A 433 -14.83 -27.39 -2.08
N ASP A 434 -13.59 -27.80 -2.02
CA ASP A 434 -13.24 -29.20 -1.98
C ASP A 434 -13.12 -29.63 -0.50
N ALA A 435 -14.04 -30.47 -0.06
CA ALA A 435 -14.15 -30.84 1.35
C ALA A 435 -12.95 -31.63 1.89
N VAL A 436 -12.07 -32.15 1.02
CA VAL A 436 -11.03 -33.08 1.43
C VAL A 436 -9.67 -32.43 1.66
N ASP A 437 -9.25 -31.48 0.83
CA ASP A 437 -7.89 -30.96 0.84
C ASP A 437 -7.77 -29.43 0.80
N GLY A 438 -8.90 -28.72 0.68
CA GLY A 438 -8.92 -27.26 0.59
C GLY A 438 -8.35 -26.72 -0.72
N SER A 439 -8.33 -27.51 -1.80
CA SER A 439 -7.85 -27.09 -3.12
C SER A 439 -8.62 -25.89 -3.68
N TRP A 440 -9.86 -25.69 -3.24
CA TRP A 440 -10.66 -24.50 -3.53
C TRP A 440 -9.99 -23.18 -3.10
N THR A 441 -9.08 -23.19 -2.13
CA THR A 441 -8.29 -22.00 -1.76
C THR A 441 -7.18 -21.71 -2.77
N GLN A 442 -6.91 -22.62 -3.69
CA GLN A 442 -5.88 -22.47 -4.72
C GLN A 442 -6.47 -22.10 -6.07
N CYS A 443 -7.76 -22.36 -6.30
CA CYS A 443 -8.46 -22.16 -7.57
C CYS A 443 -9.54 -21.09 -7.39
N PHE A 444 -9.38 -19.95 -8.01
CA PHE A 444 -10.31 -18.83 -7.94
C PHE A 444 -10.21 -17.95 -9.19
N PRO A 445 -11.20 -17.08 -9.47
CA PRO A 445 -11.15 -16.14 -10.58
C PRO A 445 -9.97 -15.18 -10.50
N ILE A 446 -9.47 -14.78 -11.65
CA ILE A 446 -8.27 -13.94 -11.78
C ILE A 446 -8.67 -12.51 -12.09
N SER A 447 -8.14 -11.55 -11.34
CA SER A 447 -8.40 -10.14 -11.58
C SER A 447 -7.36 -9.52 -12.53
N CYS A 448 -7.82 -8.66 -13.46
CA CYS A 448 -6.94 -7.85 -14.30
C CYS A 448 -6.06 -6.88 -13.47
N LYS A 449 -6.43 -6.63 -12.22
CA LYS A 449 -5.63 -5.80 -11.29
C LYS A 449 -4.33 -6.47 -10.85
N ILE A 450 -4.24 -7.80 -10.96
CA ILE A 450 -3.05 -8.57 -10.56
C ILE A 450 -2.39 -9.31 -11.72
N SER A 451 -2.95 -9.20 -12.92
CA SER A 451 -2.48 -9.93 -14.08
C SER A 451 -2.57 -9.07 -15.35
N THR A 452 -1.95 -9.52 -16.41
CA THR A 452 -2.07 -8.94 -17.75
C THR A 452 -2.07 -10.06 -18.79
N ASP A 453 -2.68 -9.81 -19.93
CA ASP A 453 -2.63 -10.70 -21.10
C ASP A 453 -1.38 -10.49 -21.95
N LYS A 454 -0.54 -9.47 -21.65
CA LYS A 454 0.72 -9.19 -22.33
C LYS A 454 1.86 -9.01 -21.32
N TYR A 455 2.91 -9.79 -21.47
CA TYR A 455 4.06 -9.79 -20.58
C TYR A 455 5.32 -9.23 -21.22
N ARG A 456 5.83 -8.10 -20.73
CA ARG A 456 7.20 -7.66 -21.08
C ARG A 456 8.28 -8.61 -20.58
N GLY A 457 8.12 -9.15 -19.39
CA GLY A 457 9.11 -10.04 -18.79
C GLY A 457 9.39 -11.33 -19.56
N LEU A 458 8.47 -11.77 -20.42
CA LEU A 458 8.69 -12.96 -21.26
C LEU A 458 9.77 -12.73 -22.33
N ASP A 459 9.83 -11.53 -22.91
CA ASP A 459 10.78 -11.17 -23.95
C ASP A 459 12.23 -11.19 -23.45
N ALA A 460 12.44 -11.09 -22.14
CA ALA A 460 13.73 -11.06 -21.48
C ALA A 460 14.16 -12.45 -20.91
N GLY A 461 13.36 -13.49 -21.07
CA GLY A 461 13.59 -14.78 -20.41
C GLY A 461 13.38 -14.75 -18.89
N GLU A 462 12.71 -13.70 -18.40
CA GLU A 462 12.50 -13.42 -17.00
C GLU A 462 11.36 -14.25 -16.38
N ASN A 463 11.27 -14.17 -15.06
CA ASN A 463 10.22 -14.84 -14.30
C ASN A 463 8.84 -14.31 -14.69
N ARG A 464 7.98 -15.13 -15.27
CA ARG A 464 6.59 -14.88 -15.69
C ARG A 464 5.66 -14.38 -14.56
N SER A 465 6.24 -14.10 -13.39
CA SER A 465 5.53 -13.62 -12.21
C SER A 465 5.66 -12.11 -12.00
N ASN A 466 6.51 -11.44 -12.77
CA ASN A 466 6.76 -10.01 -12.62
C ASN A 466 5.85 -9.20 -13.55
N LEU A 467 5.23 -8.15 -13.00
CA LEU A 467 4.50 -7.14 -13.76
C LEU A 467 5.28 -5.84 -13.76
N PHE A 468 5.20 -5.10 -14.86
CA PHE A 468 5.96 -3.86 -15.08
C PHE A 468 5.07 -2.66 -15.41
N ARG A 469 3.86 -2.64 -14.92
CA ARG A 469 3.00 -1.46 -14.95
C ARG A 469 3.18 -0.66 -13.66
N ASP A 470 2.87 0.63 -13.74
CA ASP A 470 2.80 1.49 -12.57
C ASP A 470 1.67 1.08 -11.62
N GLU A 471 1.75 1.46 -10.33
CA GLU A 471 0.81 1.03 -9.32
C GLU A 471 0.16 2.21 -8.61
N TYR A 472 -1.17 2.19 -8.51
CA TYR A 472 -1.92 3.20 -7.76
C TYR A 472 -1.62 3.13 -6.26
N LEU A 473 -1.23 4.27 -5.71
CA LEU A 473 -1.18 4.51 -4.27
C LEU A 473 -2.42 5.27 -3.80
N ILE A 474 -2.93 6.20 -4.61
CA ILE A 474 -4.17 6.93 -4.39
C ILE A 474 -4.88 7.13 -5.72
N ARG A 475 -6.14 6.73 -5.78
CA ARG A 475 -7.03 6.93 -6.91
C ARG A 475 -8.33 7.61 -6.45
N LEU A 476 -8.93 8.46 -7.29
CA LEU A 476 -10.14 9.25 -6.98
C LEU A 476 -11.29 8.46 -6.34
N PRO A 477 -11.64 7.25 -6.77
CA PRO A 477 -12.68 6.44 -6.11
C PRO A 477 -12.46 6.22 -4.62
N GLU A 478 -11.22 6.11 -4.16
CA GLU A 478 -10.95 5.98 -2.73
C GLU A 478 -11.33 7.27 -1.98
N THR A 479 -11.01 8.44 -2.53
CA THR A 479 -11.43 9.73 -1.95
C THR A 479 -12.95 9.86 -1.91
N ILE A 480 -13.66 9.40 -2.96
CA ILE A 480 -15.13 9.36 -2.99
C ILE A 480 -15.68 8.48 -1.86
N LEU A 481 -15.10 7.30 -1.63
CA LEU A 481 -15.53 6.38 -0.56
C LEU A 481 -15.18 6.91 0.84
N LEU A 482 -14.07 7.65 0.99
CA LEU A 482 -13.75 8.35 2.23
C LEU A 482 -14.77 9.48 2.49
N ARG A 483 -15.14 10.28 1.48
CA ARG A 483 -16.18 11.31 1.64
C ARG A 483 -17.54 10.69 1.99
N ALA A 484 -17.89 9.58 1.35
CA ALA A 484 -19.11 8.83 1.70
C ALA A 484 -19.10 8.36 3.15
N GLU A 485 -17.97 7.85 3.65
CA GLU A 485 -17.81 7.45 5.05
C GLU A 485 -17.97 8.66 6.00
N ALA A 486 -17.31 9.77 5.69
CA ALA A 486 -17.42 10.99 6.51
C ALA A 486 -18.85 11.54 6.56
N LYS A 487 -19.56 11.55 5.43
CA LYS A 487 -20.98 11.94 5.36
C LYS A 487 -21.86 11.00 6.19
N MET A 488 -21.69 9.69 6.05
CA MET A 488 -22.42 8.69 6.85
C MET A 488 -22.18 8.91 8.35
N ARG A 489 -20.93 9.11 8.78
CA ARG A 489 -20.60 9.36 10.20
C ARG A 489 -21.13 10.69 10.72
N SER A 490 -21.34 11.65 9.83
CA SER A 490 -22.01 12.94 10.15
C SER A 490 -23.54 12.83 10.16
N GLY A 491 -24.11 11.67 9.81
CA GLY A 491 -25.56 11.47 9.70
C GLY A 491 -26.17 11.86 8.34
N ASP A 492 -25.35 12.29 7.37
CA ASP A 492 -25.78 12.57 5.99
C ASP A 492 -25.73 11.28 5.13
N ASN A 493 -26.65 10.38 5.40
CA ASN A 493 -26.74 9.11 4.64
C ASN A 493 -27.19 9.33 3.19
N THR A 494 -27.90 10.42 2.89
CA THR A 494 -28.28 10.75 1.51
C THR A 494 -27.06 11.12 0.69
N GLY A 495 -26.25 12.05 1.18
CA GLY A 495 -25.02 12.43 0.51
C GLY A 495 -24.00 11.28 0.43
N ALA A 496 -23.97 10.38 1.42
CA ALA A 496 -23.14 9.18 1.36
C ALA A 496 -23.61 8.18 0.28
N ALA A 497 -24.93 7.98 0.15
CA ALA A 497 -25.51 7.16 -0.93
C ALA A 497 -25.22 7.76 -2.31
N ASP A 498 -25.28 9.08 -2.45
CA ASP A 498 -24.96 9.77 -3.69
C ASP A 498 -23.51 9.52 -4.12
N ASP A 499 -22.55 9.62 -3.20
CA ASP A 499 -21.13 9.34 -3.47
C ASP A 499 -20.91 7.87 -3.89
N ILE A 500 -21.50 6.91 -3.18
CA ILE A 500 -21.45 5.50 -3.56
C ILE A 500 -22.04 5.30 -4.97
N ASN A 501 -23.15 5.95 -5.24
CA ASN A 501 -23.84 5.83 -6.52
C ASN A 501 -23.09 6.48 -7.71
N LEU A 502 -22.15 7.41 -7.47
CA LEU A 502 -21.22 7.85 -8.53
C LEU A 502 -20.42 6.65 -9.06
N LEU A 503 -19.85 5.85 -8.16
CA LEU A 503 -19.06 4.68 -8.54
C LEU A 503 -19.92 3.59 -9.18
N ARG A 504 -21.13 3.38 -8.66
CA ARG A 504 -22.06 2.38 -9.18
C ARG A 504 -22.58 2.74 -10.58
N LYS A 505 -22.90 4.00 -10.83
CA LYS A 505 -23.28 4.49 -12.16
C LYS A 505 -22.13 4.28 -13.16
N ARG A 506 -20.90 4.60 -12.78
CA ARG A 506 -19.72 4.33 -13.60
C ARG A 506 -19.55 2.84 -13.90
N ALA A 507 -19.78 1.98 -12.90
CA ALA A 507 -19.72 0.53 -13.03
C ALA A 507 -20.95 -0.06 -13.79
N GLN A 508 -21.87 0.78 -14.26
CA GLN A 508 -23.13 0.36 -14.88
C GLN A 508 -23.94 -0.60 -13.99
N CYS A 509 -23.81 -0.46 -12.67
CA CYS A 509 -24.50 -1.29 -11.70
C CYS A 509 -26.00 -1.00 -11.77
N GLU A 510 -26.82 -2.04 -11.95
CA GLU A 510 -28.28 -1.90 -12.06
C GLU A 510 -28.91 -1.39 -10.76
N TYR A 511 -28.31 -1.71 -9.63
CA TYR A 511 -28.83 -1.32 -8.32
C TYR A 511 -28.11 -0.10 -7.76
N LEU A 512 -28.88 0.97 -7.49
CA LEU A 512 -28.41 2.16 -6.79
C LEU A 512 -28.83 2.12 -5.32
N VAL A 513 -27.87 2.44 -4.45
CA VAL A 513 -28.02 2.42 -2.99
C VAL A 513 -29.00 3.50 -2.53
N GLN A 514 -29.87 3.15 -1.57
CA GLN A 514 -30.74 4.08 -0.88
C GLN A 514 -30.09 4.58 0.42
N ALA A 515 -30.42 5.79 0.85
CA ALA A 515 -29.88 6.38 2.09
C ALA A 515 -30.09 5.50 3.33
N SER A 516 -31.21 4.76 3.40
CA SER A 516 -31.52 3.84 4.50
C SER A 516 -30.64 2.59 4.57
N GLU A 517 -29.88 2.30 3.51
CA GLU A 517 -28.98 1.14 3.42
C GLU A 517 -27.55 1.50 3.83
N VAL A 518 -27.23 2.80 3.89
CA VAL A 518 -25.88 3.28 4.17
C VAL A 518 -25.49 2.98 5.63
N ASN A 519 -24.42 2.22 5.78
CA ASN A 519 -23.79 1.88 7.04
C ASN A 519 -22.33 1.50 6.82
N VAL A 520 -21.58 1.21 7.88
CA VAL A 520 -20.16 0.85 7.81
C VAL A 520 -19.92 -0.40 6.94
N ASP A 521 -20.79 -1.41 7.05
CA ASP A 521 -20.64 -2.64 6.25
C ASP A 521 -20.80 -2.35 4.76
N LEU A 522 -21.76 -1.51 4.36
CA LEU A 522 -21.95 -1.13 2.96
C LEU A 522 -20.74 -0.33 2.41
N ILE A 523 -20.19 0.59 3.20
CA ILE A 523 -18.95 1.31 2.83
C ILE A 523 -17.80 0.32 2.60
N LEU A 524 -17.60 -0.64 3.51
CA LEU A 524 -16.57 -1.66 3.38
C LEU A 524 -16.80 -2.60 2.20
N ASP A 525 -18.05 -2.93 1.89
CA ASP A 525 -18.43 -3.75 0.73
C ASP A 525 -18.17 -2.99 -0.59
N GLU A 526 -18.46 -1.68 -0.64
CA GLU A 526 -18.17 -0.90 -1.82
C GLU A 526 -16.66 -0.69 -2.02
N ARG A 527 -15.91 -0.51 -0.93
CA ARG A 527 -14.44 -0.52 -0.97
C ARG A 527 -13.90 -1.86 -1.48
N ALA A 528 -14.48 -2.98 -1.05
CA ALA A 528 -14.07 -4.30 -1.53
C ALA A 528 -14.30 -4.49 -3.05
N ARG A 529 -15.41 -3.96 -3.61
CA ARG A 529 -15.66 -4.00 -5.06
C ARG A 529 -14.72 -3.10 -5.84
N GLU A 530 -14.51 -1.88 -5.36
CA GLU A 530 -13.77 -0.85 -6.08
C GLU A 530 -12.25 -0.97 -5.91
N LEU A 531 -11.79 -1.30 -4.69
CA LEU A 531 -10.39 -1.17 -4.28
C LEU A 531 -9.72 -2.51 -3.93
N VAL A 532 -10.32 -3.65 -4.31
CA VAL A 532 -9.68 -4.95 -4.15
C VAL A 532 -8.30 -4.94 -4.82
N TYR A 533 -7.29 -5.47 -4.14
CA TYR A 533 -5.86 -5.44 -4.51
C TYR A 533 -5.19 -4.06 -4.52
N GLU A 534 -5.92 -2.97 -4.25
CA GLU A 534 -5.38 -1.60 -4.21
C GLU A 534 -5.24 -1.07 -2.77
N GLU A 535 -6.24 -1.29 -1.90
CA GLU A 535 -6.21 -0.78 -0.52
C GLU A 535 -5.41 -1.67 0.45
N CYS A 536 -4.79 -1.04 1.46
CA CYS A 536 -4.27 -1.74 2.62
C CYS A 536 -5.42 -2.08 3.57
N ARG A 537 -6.02 -3.27 3.42
CA ARG A 537 -7.25 -3.65 4.13
C ARG A 537 -7.11 -3.66 5.65
N TRP A 538 -5.92 -3.97 6.20
CA TRP A 538 -5.67 -3.87 7.63
C TRP A 538 -5.86 -2.46 8.16
N ASN A 539 -5.28 -1.45 7.51
CA ASN A 539 -5.47 -0.05 7.88
C ASN A 539 -6.96 0.32 7.86
N THR A 540 -7.65 -0.03 6.77
CA THR A 540 -9.09 0.24 6.64
C THR A 540 -9.90 -0.37 7.78
N LEU A 541 -9.68 -1.66 8.11
CA LEU A 541 -10.45 -2.32 9.17
C LEU A 541 -10.14 -1.78 10.56
N LEU A 542 -8.85 -1.58 10.90
CA LEU A 542 -8.46 -1.17 12.25
C LEU A 542 -8.82 0.29 12.54
N ARG A 543 -8.84 1.17 11.51
CA ARG A 543 -9.27 2.56 11.70
C ARG A 543 -10.78 2.72 11.89
N MET A 544 -11.61 1.73 11.46
CA MET A 544 -13.07 1.81 11.59
C MET A 544 -13.56 1.90 13.04
N GLY A 545 -12.74 1.45 14.00
CA GLY A 545 -13.05 1.48 15.42
C GLY A 545 -14.00 0.39 15.89
N GLY A 546 -14.27 0.37 17.19
CA GLY A 546 -15.22 -0.54 17.82
C GLY A 546 -14.85 -2.02 17.66
N THR A 547 -15.75 -2.81 17.09
CA THR A 547 -15.56 -4.25 16.82
C THR A 547 -15.54 -4.58 15.33
N VAL A 548 -15.55 -3.57 14.45
CA VAL A 548 -15.74 -3.75 13.00
C VAL A 548 -14.73 -4.74 12.42
N ALA A 549 -13.44 -4.55 12.71
CA ALA A 549 -12.39 -5.47 12.23
C ALA A 549 -12.64 -6.91 12.69
N VAL A 550 -12.88 -7.10 13.99
CA VAL A 550 -13.10 -8.41 14.61
C VAL A 550 -14.33 -9.10 14.00
N ASP A 551 -15.44 -8.37 13.89
CA ASP A 551 -16.71 -8.93 13.42
C ASP A 551 -16.62 -9.32 11.94
N ARG A 552 -16.02 -8.49 11.11
CA ARG A 552 -15.86 -8.78 9.67
C ARG A 552 -14.89 -9.93 9.40
N ILE A 553 -13.73 -9.94 10.07
CA ILE A 553 -12.77 -11.04 9.91
C ILE A 553 -13.40 -12.37 10.33
N LYS A 554 -14.08 -12.43 11.50
CA LYS A 554 -14.77 -13.65 11.95
C LYS A 554 -15.86 -14.11 10.97
N LYS A 555 -16.58 -13.16 10.38
CA LYS A 555 -17.67 -13.45 9.44
C LYS A 555 -17.18 -14.09 8.15
N TYR A 556 -16.05 -13.62 7.61
CA TYR A 556 -15.63 -13.92 6.25
C TYR A 556 -14.37 -14.81 6.14
N ALA A 557 -13.65 -15.05 7.24
CA ALA A 557 -12.48 -15.94 7.22
C ALA A 557 -12.84 -17.34 6.73
N TYR A 558 -11.96 -17.95 5.95
CA TYR A 558 -12.11 -19.32 5.54
C TYR A 558 -11.96 -20.30 6.71
N TRP A 559 -10.93 -20.09 7.51
CA TRP A 559 -10.55 -20.97 8.60
C TRP A 559 -11.31 -20.64 9.88
N ASP A 560 -11.43 -21.63 10.76
CA ASP A 560 -12.08 -21.44 12.07
C ASP A 560 -11.18 -20.75 13.10
N ASP A 561 -9.86 -20.75 12.85
CA ASP A 561 -8.90 -20.12 13.77
C ASP A 561 -9.26 -18.65 14.11
N PRO A 562 -9.57 -17.75 13.15
CA PRO A 562 -9.99 -16.39 13.49
C PRO A 562 -11.29 -16.33 14.31
N ARG A 563 -12.25 -17.24 14.04
CA ARG A 563 -13.53 -17.25 14.76
C ARG A 563 -13.36 -17.55 16.24
N THR A 564 -12.38 -18.38 16.58
CA THR A 564 -12.12 -18.84 17.95
C THR A 564 -11.06 -18.03 18.68
N THR A 565 -10.05 -17.52 17.98
CA THR A 565 -8.87 -16.90 18.58
C THR A 565 -8.86 -15.37 18.54
N LEU A 566 -9.53 -14.74 17.56
CA LEU A 566 -9.57 -13.29 17.43
C LEU A 566 -10.43 -12.64 18.51
N THR A 567 -9.88 -11.64 19.18
CA THR A 567 -10.55 -10.86 20.23
C THR A 567 -10.34 -9.37 20.00
N LYS A 568 -11.08 -8.53 20.73
CA LYS A 568 -10.96 -7.05 20.68
C LYS A 568 -9.55 -6.52 20.96
N LYS A 569 -8.68 -7.31 21.58
CA LYS A 569 -7.28 -6.91 21.82
C LYS A 569 -6.54 -6.63 20.48
N PHE A 570 -7.05 -7.17 19.35
CA PHE A 570 -6.50 -6.96 18.01
C PHE A 570 -7.21 -5.83 17.23
N ASN A 571 -7.92 -4.92 17.90
CA ASN A 571 -8.38 -3.67 17.27
C ASN A 571 -7.21 -2.73 16.90
N LEU A 572 -6.02 -3.02 17.41
CA LEU A 572 -4.74 -2.45 16.99
C LEU A 572 -3.69 -3.57 16.95
N TRP A 573 -2.69 -3.41 16.12
CA TRP A 573 -1.50 -4.24 16.17
C TRP A 573 -0.69 -3.94 17.43
N PRO A 574 -0.06 -4.95 18.04
CA PRO A 574 0.74 -4.74 19.23
C PRO A 574 2.00 -3.92 18.89
N ILE A 575 2.40 -3.03 19.80
CA ILE A 575 3.74 -2.42 19.74
C ILE A 575 4.78 -3.53 19.82
N PRO A 576 5.78 -3.57 18.93
CA PRO A 576 6.78 -4.65 18.93
C PRO A 576 7.57 -4.72 20.22
N GLN A 577 7.79 -5.94 20.72
CA GLN A 577 8.46 -6.17 22.00
C GLN A 577 9.85 -5.56 22.05
N VAL A 578 10.62 -5.65 20.95
CA VAL A 578 11.96 -5.07 20.85
C VAL A 578 11.95 -3.55 21.04
N VAL A 579 10.90 -2.86 20.59
CA VAL A 579 10.74 -1.41 20.79
C VAL A 579 10.47 -1.10 22.25
N ILE A 580 9.66 -1.92 22.94
CA ILE A 580 9.37 -1.77 24.36
C ILE A 580 10.64 -2.00 25.18
N ASP A 581 11.39 -3.07 24.90
CA ASP A 581 12.57 -3.48 25.66
C ASP A 581 13.75 -2.51 25.51
N THR A 582 13.88 -1.89 24.34
CA THR A 582 14.98 -0.94 24.07
C THR A 582 14.66 0.48 24.50
N ASN A 583 13.40 0.84 24.67
CA ASN A 583 13.01 2.19 25.08
C ASN A 583 12.85 2.29 26.61
N LYS A 584 13.62 3.16 27.23
CA LYS A 584 13.62 3.39 28.68
C LYS A 584 12.47 4.28 29.19
N ALA A 585 11.70 4.88 28.31
CA ALA A 585 10.52 5.67 28.69
C ALA A 585 9.36 4.73 29.05
N VAL A 586 8.93 4.78 30.31
CA VAL A 586 8.01 3.82 30.99
C VAL A 586 6.56 3.81 30.43
N SER A 587 6.24 4.50 29.35
CA SER A 587 4.84 4.74 28.93
C SER A 587 4.29 3.79 27.86
N TYR A 588 4.84 2.58 27.72
CA TYR A 588 4.32 1.59 26.76
C TYR A 588 3.36 0.54 27.37
N THR A 589 3.05 0.66 28.66
CA THR A 589 2.10 -0.25 29.34
C THR A 589 0.66 0.16 29.13
#